data_b824dfa4173ce0c0c3100747da8e8b87
#
_entry.id   b824dfa4173ce0c0c3100747da8e8b87
#
_cell.length_a   1.000
_cell.length_b   1.000
_cell.length_c   1.000
_cell.angle_alpha   90.00
_cell.angle_beta   90.00
_cell.angle_gamma   90.00
#
_symmetry.space_group_name_H-M   'P 1'
#
loop_
_entity.id
_entity.type
_entity.pdbx_description
1 polymer ?
#
loop_
_entity_poly.entity_id
_entity_poly.type
_entity_poly.pdbx_seq_one_letter_code
_entity_poly.pdbx_strand_id
1 'polypeptide(L)'
;SELQEGEGLEQVPMGSMVVIEGIFAPFSWATNPGEFDQEAYYRILHIEGRLRKAVLLARGQDCWPVREGLFRLRQCLHERLYRIFPQREAAVMCALLLGEKGELDQDLKALYKRSGILHIFSISSLHITILGMSVYRLLRRLRVPVWVAAVAGSLLLLGYGCLAGFGVSACRAIGMYLIRMLGEILGRTYDLPTALGLMAAVMVWRNPLFLQHSGFLLSFASVGGIVAVAPVLFVQGRKKAPKAALSDSGREGNRFRILLEKVLGGLRQSAAAS
;
A
#
# COMPACT_ATOMS: atom_id res chain seq x y z
N SER A 1 -8.74 -15.80 12.42
CA SER A 1 -8.32 -15.84 13.82
C SER A 1 -9.55 -15.73 14.70
N GLU A 2 -10.08 -16.86 15.11
CA GLU A 2 -10.98 -16.93 16.26
C GLU A 2 -10.09 -16.94 17.50
N LEU A 3 -9.63 -15.75 17.90
CA LEU A 3 -9.27 -15.48 19.27
C LEU A 3 -10.61 -15.42 20.01
N GLN A 4 -10.97 -16.46 20.74
CA GLN A 4 -11.79 -16.26 21.91
C GLN A 4 -11.02 -15.25 22.75
N GLU A 5 -11.65 -14.12 23.05
CA GLU A 5 -11.17 -13.05 23.90
C GLU A 5 -10.62 -13.65 25.19
N GLY A 6 -9.30 -13.85 25.23
CA GLY A 6 -8.60 -14.09 26.47
C GLY A 6 -8.43 -12.76 27.13
N GLU A 7 -9.10 -12.51 28.23
CA GLU A 7 -8.90 -11.36 29.09
C GLU A 7 -7.41 -11.13 29.31
N GLY A 8 -6.88 -9.99 28.84
CA GLY A 8 -5.50 -9.55 29.08
C GLY A 8 -4.57 -9.44 27.85
N LEU A 9 -4.92 -9.95 26.66
CA LEU A 9 -4.10 -9.80 25.45
C LEU A 9 -4.10 -8.37 24.89
N GLU A 10 -5.16 -7.60 25.11
CA GLU A 10 -5.28 -6.21 24.67
C GLU A 10 -4.32 -5.23 25.38
N GLN A 11 -3.73 -5.63 26.50
CA GLN A 11 -2.86 -4.78 27.33
C GLN A 11 -1.37 -5.10 27.19
N VAL A 12 -0.98 -5.92 26.21
CA VAL A 12 0.43 -6.27 26.03
C VAL A 12 1.12 -5.21 25.15
N PRO A 13 2.16 -4.50 25.67
CA PRO A 13 2.87 -3.51 24.89
C PRO A 13 3.55 -4.14 23.67
N MET A 14 3.57 -3.40 22.55
CA MET A 14 4.18 -3.88 21.32
C MET A 14 5.70 -4.08 21.47
N GLY A 15 6.18 -5.29 21.14
CA GLY A 15 7.59 -5.67 21.21
C GLY A 15 7.99 -6.32 22.53
N SER A 16 7.07 -6.50 23.48
CA SER A 16 7.36 -7.27 24.69
C SER A 16 7.42 -8.78 24.41
N MET A 17 8.29 -9.47 25.13
CA MET A 17 8.28 -10.94 25.11
C MET A 17 7.07 -11.46 25.87
N VAL A 18 6.38 -12.42 25.29
CA VAL A 18 5.21 -13.05 25.91
C VAL A 18 5.39 -14.56 25.95
N VAL A 19 4.90 -15.19 27.00
CA VAL A 19 4.80 -16.65 27.10
C VAL A 19 3.32 -17.00 26.95
N ILE A 20 3.02 -17.75 25.88
CA ILE A 20 1.65 -18.13 25.54
C ILE A 20 1.58 -19.65 25.50
N GLU A 21 0.61 -20.20 26.17
CA GLU A 21 0.24 -21.61 26.07
C GLU A 21 -0.96 -21.76 25.15
N GLY A 22 -0.92 -22.73 24.23
CA GLY A 22 -2.03 -22.94 23.31
C GLY A 22 -1.78 -24.13 22.38
N ILE A 23 -2.81 -24.53 21.65
CA ILE A 23 -2.74 -25.63 20.70
C ILE A 23 -2.24 -25.08 19.36
N PHE A 24 -1.04 -25.49 18.94
CA PHE A 24 -0.50 -25.12 17.65
C PHE A 24 -1.28 -25.82 16.52
N ALA A 25 -1.78 -25.05 15.57
CA ALA A 25 -2.46 -25.53 14.38
C ALA A 25 -1.74 -25.00 13.15
N PRO A 26 -1.09 -25.86 12.35
CA PRO A 26 -0.48 -25.46 11.09
C PRO A 26 -1.56 -25.02 10.09
N PHE A 27 -1.17 -24.24 9.09
CA PHE A 27 -2.07 -23.89 8.00
C PHE A 27 -2.24 -25.07 7.05
N SER A 28 -3.43 -25.20 6.45
CA SER A 28 -3.70 -26.22 5.46
C SER A 28 -3.10 -25.86 4.11
N TRP A 29 -2.50 -26.84 3.45
CA TRP A 29 -2.11 -26.75 2.04
C TRP A 29 -3.32 -26.89 1.13
N ALA A 30 -3.22 -26.44 -0.10
CA ALA A 30 -4.24 -26.66 -1.11
C ALA A 30 -4.33 -28.15 -1.48
N THR A 31 -5.49 -28.76 -1.30
CA THR A 31 -5.73 -30.17 -1.65
C THR A 31 -6.27 -30.33 -3.07
N ASN A 32 -6.86 -29.27 -3.65
CA ASN A 32 -7.45 -29.26 -4.98
C ASN A 32 -6.77 -28.24 -5.89
N PRO A 33 -6.67 -28.51 -7.22
CA PRO A 33 -6.17 -27.52 -8.16
C PRO A 33 -7.05 -26.25 -8.15
N GLY A 34 -6.41 -25.09 -7.92
CA GLY A 34 -7.10 -23.78 -7.85
C GLY A 34 -7.65 -23.40 -6.47
N GLU A 35 -7.49 -24.26 -5.46
CA GLU A 35 -7.78 -23.91 -4.08
C GLU A 35 -6.75 -22.92 -3.54
N PHE A 36 -7.17 -22.04 -2.60
CA PHE A 36 -6.27 -21.11 -1.97
C PHE A 36 -5.33 -21.82 -0.99
N ASP A 37 -4.04 -21.81 -1.30
CA ASP A 37 -3.00 -22.36 -0.45
C ASP A 37 -2.70 -21.41 0.71
N GLN A 38 -3.25 -21.73 1.89
CA GLN A 38 -3.04 -20.94 3.10
C GLN A 38 -1.59 -21.04 3.59
N GLU A 39 -1.00 -22.23 3.53
CA GLU A 39 0.39 -22.44 3.98
C GLU A 39 1.35 -21.57 3.17
N ALA A 40 1.30 -21.65 1.84
CA ALA A 40 2.15 -20.85 0.95
C ALA A 40 1.95 -19.34 1.18
N TYR A 41 0.70 -18.90 1.36
CA TYR A 41 0.38 -17.49 1.60
C TYR A 41 0.96 -16.97 2.93
N TYR A 42 0.73 -17.68 4.04
CA TYR A 42 1.20 -17.25 5.35
C TYR A 42 2.71 -17.43 5.52
N ARG A 43 3.32 -18.41 4.86
CA ARG A 43 4.77 -18.60 4.80
C ARG A 43 5.49 -17.40 4.18
N ILE A 44 4.90 -16.79 3.15
CA ILE A 44 5.42 -15.53 2.56
C ILE A 44 5.44 -14.41 3.61
N LEU A 45 4.47 -14.40 4.53
CA LEU A 45 4.37 -13.43 5.62
C LEU A 45 5.18 -13.82 6.87
N HIS A 46 5.99 -14.90 6.80
CA HIS A 46 6.73 -15.46 7.93
C HIS A 46 5.85 -15.88 9.10
N ILE A 47 4.64 -16.41 8.81
CA ILE A 47 3.70 -16.94 9.78
C ILE A 47 3.57 -18.43 9.52
N GLU A 48 4.04 -19.27 10.48
CA GLU A 48 4.11 -20.71 10.30
C GLU A 48 2.84 -21.44 10.75
N GLY A 49 2.03 -20.81 11.57
CA GLY A 49 0.80 -21.41 12.08
C GLY A 49 0.02 -20.47 12.98
N ARG A 50 -1.03 -20.98 13.56
CA ARG A 50 -1.90 -20.26 14.51
C ARG A 50 -2.01 -21.03 15.82
N LEU A 51 -2.09 -20.31 16.93
CA LEU A 51 -2.41 -20.88 18.23
C LEU A 51 -3.93 -20.81 18.45
N ARG A 52 -4.52 -21.95 18.78
CA ARG A 52 -5.93 -22.04 19.23
C ARG A 52 -5.96 -22.13 20.73
N LYS A 53 -7.00 -21.56 21.36
CA LYS A 53 -7.17 -21.51 22.82
C LYS A 53 -5.92 -20.98 23.53
N ALA A 54 -5.39 -19.88 22.99
CA ALA A 54 -4.17 -19.27 23.51
C ALA A 54 -4.45 -18.56 24.83
N VAL A 55 -3.65 -18.88 25.86
CA VAL A 55 -3.68 -18.25 27.18
C VAL A 55 -2.35 -17.58 27.42
N LEU A 56 -2.38 -16.32 27.84
CA LEU A 56 -1.20 -15.56 28.18
C LEU A 56 -0.73 -15.96 29.60
N LEU A 57 0.43 -16.59 29.71
CA LEU A 57 1.00 -17.02 30.99
C LEU A 57 1.86 -15.95 31.65
N ALA A 58 2.69 -15.28 30.83
CA ALA A 58 3.58 -14.25 31.35
C ALA A 58 3.84 -13.17 30.27
N ARG A 59 4.10 -11.93 30.72
CA ARG A 59 4.48 -10.83 29.86
C ARG A 59 5.78 -10.17 30.36
N GLY A 60 6.66 -9.85 29.45
CA GLY A 60 7.83 -9.01 29.72
C GLY A 60 7.43 -7.53 29.82
N GLN A 61 8.29 -6.75 30.45
CA GLN A 61 8.09 -5.28 30.58
C GLN A 61 8.77 -4.50 29.44
N ASP A 62 9.57 -5.16 28.61
CA ASP A 62 10.25 -4.52 27.51
C ASP A 62 9.24 -4.08 26.44
N CYS A 63 9.32 -2.84 26.01
CA CYS A 63 8.50 -2.33 24.92
C CYS A 63 9.36 -1.53 23.94
N TRP A 64 8.97 -1.56 22.67
CA TRP A 64 9.55 -0.69 21.65
C TRP A 64 8.74 0.62 21.57
N PRO A 65 9.29 1.74 22.14
CA PRO A 65 8.48 2.95 22.33
C PRO A 65 7.92 3.52 21.02
N VAL A 66 8.66 3.39 19.91
CA VAL A 66 8.20 3.85 18.59
C VAL A 66 7.04 3.00 18.07
N ARG A 67 7.13 1.67 18.20
CA ARG A 67 6.04 0.76 17.75
C ARG A 67 4.82 0.90 18.64
N GLU A 68 5.01 1.02 19.93
CA GLU A 68 3.93 1.27 20.89
C GLU A 68 3.23 2.61 20.61
N GLY A 69 3.98 3.67 20.33
CA GLY A 69 3.42 4.97 19.97
C GLY A 69 2.59 4.91 18.66
N LEU A 70 3.08 4.20 17.65
CA LEU A 70 2.34 3.99 16.40
C LEU A 70 1.08 3.15 16.61
N PHE A 71 1.15 2.13 17.46
CA PHE A 71 0.00 1.29 17.79
C PHE A 71 -1.08 2.11 18.52
N ARG A 72 -0.71 2.91 19.53
CA ARG A 72 -1.64 3.81 20.22
C ARG A 72 -2.24 4.85 19.29
N LEU A 73 -1.45 5.39 18.36
CA LEU A 73 -1.96 6.31 17.35
C LEU A 73 -2.99 5.62 16.45
N ARG A 74 -2.70 4.36 16.03
CA ARG A 74 -3.63 3.55 15.25
C ARG A 74 -4.94 3.32 16.00
N GLN A 75 -4.89 2.91 17.27
CA GLN A 75 -6.08 2.75 18.11
C GLN A 75 -6.86 4.05 18.28
N CYS A 76 -6.18 5.16 18.56
CA CYS A 76 -6.83 6.45 18.67
C CYS A 76 -7.54 6.88 17.37
N LEU A 77 -6.93 6.63 16.22
CA LEU A 77 -7.55 6.91 14.92
C LEU A 77 -8.75 6.00 14.67
N HIS A 78 -8.63 4.71 15.01
CA HIS A 78 -9.70 3.73 14.93
C HIS A 78 -10.92 4.18 15.77
N GLU A 79 -10.72 4.47 17.05
CA GLU A 79 -11.79 4.94 17.92
C GLU A 79 -12.44 6.25 17.43
N ARG A 80 -11.63 7.18 16.91
CA ARG A 80 -12.16 8.44 16.36
C ARG A 80 -13.02 8.20 15.14
N LEU A 81 -12.63 7.29 14.24
CA LEU A 81 -13.43 6.94 13.07
C LEU A 81 -14.78 6.33 13.48
N TYR A 82 -14.79 5.44 14.49
CA TYR A 82 -16.04 4.87 15.02
C TYR A 82 -16.93 5.86 15.80
N ARG A 83 -16.36 6.96 16.29
CA ARG A 83 -17.16 8.05 16.91
C ARG A 83 -17.80 8.98 15.87
N ILE A 84 -17.15 9.15 14.71
CA ILE A 84 -17.61 10.11 13.69
C ILE A 84 -18.56 9.44 12.69
N PHE A 85 -18.31 8.20 12.34
CA PHE A 85 -19.06 7.49 11.31
C PHE A 85 -19.91 6.36 11.90
N PRO A 86 -21.05 6.02 11.27
CA PRO A 86 -21.80 4.79 11.60
C PRO A 86 -20.91 3.55 11.45
N GLN A 87 -21.22 2.50 12.21
CA GLN A 87 -20.39 1.30 12.33
C GLN A 87 -19.92 0.70 10.99
N ARG A 88 -20.81 0.61 9.99
CA ARG A 88 -20.46 0.06 8.67
C ARG A 88 -19.48 0.96 7.91
N GLU A 89 -19.71 2.27 7.94
CA GLU A 89 -18.87 3.25 7.26
C GLU A 89 -17.50 3.39 7.95
N ALA A 90 -17.49 3.35 9.28
CA ALA A 90 -16.27 3.34 10.08
C ALA A 90 -15.39 2.14 9.74
N ALA A 91 -15.95 0.93 9.65
CA ALA A 91 -15.22 -0.28 9.24
C ALA A 91 -14.59 -0.14 7.83
N VAL A 92 -15.33 0.46 6.89
CA VAL A 92 -14.81 0.77 5.55
C VAL A 92 -13.65 1.77 5.61
N MET A 93 -13.80 2.84 6.40
CA MET A 93 -12.75 3.85 6.57
C MET A 93 -11.51 3.28 7.25
N CYS A 94 -11.66 2.43 8.27
CA CYS A 94 -10.56 1.71 8.91
C CYS A 94 -9.84 0.79 7.91
N ALA A 95 -10.58 0.07 7.07
CA ALA A 95 -9.98 -0.75 6.02
C ALA A 95 -9.19 0.05 5.00
N LEU A 96 -9.69 1.23 4.59
CA LEU A 96 -9.06 2.10 3.59
C LEU A 96 -7.86 2.86 4.14
N LEU A 97 -7.95 3.39 5.38
CA LEU A 97 -6.93 4.27 5.95
C LEU A 97 -5.91 3.53 6.80
N LEU A 98 -6.36 2.54 7.59
CA LEU A 98 -5.51 1.79 8.52
C LEU A 98 -5.16 0.39 8.01
N GLY A 99 -5.80 -0.08 6.93
CA GLY A 99 -5.59 -1.42 6.38
C GLY A 99 -6.26 -2.54 7.17
N GLU A 100 -7.15 -2.21 8.10
CA GLU A 100 -7.86 -3.16 8.95
C GLU A 100 -9.07 -3.76 8.24
N LYS A 101 -8.90 -4.99 7.74
CA LYS A 101 -9.96 -5.69 7.00
C LYS A 101 -10.79 -6.64 7.85
N GLY A 102 -10.41 -6.83 9.12
CA GLY A 102 -11.03 -7.79 10.03
C GLY A 102 -12.50 -7.47 10.32
N GLU A 103 -12.78 -6.20 10.57
CA GLU A 103 -14.09 -5.72 11.01
C GLU A 103 -15.12 -5.50 9.89
N LEU A 104 -14.70 -5.69 8.64
CA LEU A 104 -15.63 -5.62 7.51
C LEU A 104 -16.65 -6.76 7.60
N ASP A 105 -17.93 -6.40 7.63
CA ASP A 105 -19.06 -7.30 7.60
C ASP A 105 -18.96 -8.28 6.41
N GLN A 106 -19.33 -9.54 6.61
CA GLN A 106 -19.23 -10.56 5.57
C GLN A 106 -20.13 -10.23 4.37
N ASP A 107 -21.30 -9.64 4.62
CA ASP A 107 -22.22 -9.22 3.56
C ASP A 107 -21.60 -8.10 2.73
N LEU A 108 -20.94 -7.14 3.38
CA LEU A 108 -20.21 -6.08 2.71
C LEU A 108 -19.04 -6.64 1.88
N LYS A 109 -18.24 -7.55 2.44
CA LYS A 109 -17.18 -8.24 1.72
C LYS A 109 -17.71 -8.97 0.47
N ALA A 110 -18.85 -9.66 0.61
CA ALA A 110 -19.50 -10.37 -0.51
C ALA A 110 -19.99 -9.41 -1.60
N LEU A 111 -20.60 -8.27 -1.21
CA LEU A 111 -21.05 -7.24 -2.12
C LEU A 111 -19.89 -6.65 -2.93
N TYR A 112 -18.81 -6.23 -2.25
CA TYR A 112 -17.63 -5.67 -2.90
C TYR A 112 -16.88 -6.70 -3.76
N LYS A 113 -16.90 -7.99 -3.35
CA LYS A 113 -16.36 -9.09 -4.16
C LYS A 113 -17.15 -9.27 -5.45
N ARG A 114 -18.50 -9.26 -5.38
CA ARG A 114 -19.38 -9.36 -6.55
C ARG A 114 -19.23 -8.17 -7.51
N SER A 115 -19.04 -6.98 -6.96
CA SER A 115 -18.81 -5.75 -7.73
C SER A 115 -17.38 -5.64 -8.32
N GLY A 116 -16.48 -6.58 -8.02
CA GLY A 116 -15.09 -6.56 -8.51
C GLY A 116 -14.21 -5.49 -7.89
N ILE A 117 -14.70 -4.71 -6.91
CA ILE A 117 -14.00 -3.57 -6.31
C ILE A 117 -13.34 -3.89 -4.96
N LEU A 118 -13.27 -5.17 -4.58
CA LEU A 118 -12.63 -5.61 -3.34
C LEU A 118 -11.16 -5.13 -3.21
N HIS A 119 -10.49 -4.92 -4.34
CA HIS A 119 -9.12 -4.41 -4.38
C HIS A 119 -8.96 -2.98 -3.85
N ILE A 120 -10.06 -2.19 -3.77
CA ILE A 120 -10.05 -0.83 -3.20
C ILE A 120 -9.73 -0.86 -1.71
N PHE A 121 -10.13 -1.92 -0.98
CA PHE A 121 -9.80 -2.09 0.45
C PHE A 121 -8.33 -2.44 0.72
N SER A 122 -7.56 -2.67 -0.32
CA SER A 122 -6.12 -2.71 -0.17
C SER A 122 -5.59 -1.28 -0.29
N ILE A 123 -4.79 -0.85 0.68
CA ILE A 123 -4.13 0.46 0.61
C ILE A 123 -3.41 0.54 -0.73
N SER A 124 -3.96 1.37 -1.63
CA SER A 124 -3.44 1.44 -2.97
C SER A 124 -2.16 2.27 -3.01
N SER A 125 -1.24 1.87 -3.88
CA SER A 125 -0.02 2.64 -4.14
C SER A 125 -0.31 4.09 -4.54
N LEU A 126 -1.50 4.35 -5.10
CA LEU A 126 -1.94 5.69 -5.50
C LEU A 126 -2.11 6.60 -4.27
N HIS A 127 -2.80 6.13 -3.22
CA HIS A 127 -3.01 6.90 -2.00
C HIS A 127 -1.67 7.30 -1.35
N ILE A 128 -0.74 6.35 -1.26
CA ILE A 128 0.59 6.59 -0.70
C ILE A 128 1.36 7.61 -1.54
N THR A 129 1.34 7.43 -2.87
CA THR A 129 2.05 8.35 -3.77
C THR A 129 1.46 9.76 -3.71
N ILE A 130 0.12 9.89 -3.70
CA ILE A 130 -0.54 11.19 -3.60
C ILE A 130 -0.19 11.86 -2.27
N LEU A 131 -0.29 11.14 -1.16
CA LEU A 131 0.02 11.65 0.17
C LEU A 131 1.46 12.19 0.24
N GLY A 132 2.45 11.36 -0.12
CA GLY A 132 3.86 11.74 -0.08
C GLY A 132 4.20 12.90 -1.01
N MET A 133 3.70 12.85 -2.25
CA MET A 133 3.95 13.92 -3.22
C MET A 133 3.23 15.22 -2.87
N SER A 134 2.07 15.15 -2.25
CA SER A 134 1.35 16.35 -1.80
C SER A 134 2.10 17.06 -0.70
N VAL A 135 2.59 16.32 0.31
CA VAL A 135 3.39 16.88 1.40
C VAL A 135 4.71 17.45 0.85
N TYR A 136 5.42 16.70 0.01
CA TYR A 136 6.65 17.19 -0.62
C TYR A 136 6.41 18.49 -1.39
N ARG A 137 5.38 18.53 -2.26
CA ARG A 137 5.05 19.73 -3.05
C ARG A 137 4.62 20.90 -2.18
N LEU A 138 3.87 20.65 -1.11
CA LEU A 138 3.46 21.69 -0.16
C LEU A 138 4.68 22.33 0.50
N LEU A 139 5.61 21.53 1.03
CA LEU A 139 6.84 22.01 1.65
C LEU A 139 7.71 22.78 0.64
N ARG A 140 7.79 22.32 -0.62
CA ARG A 140 8.50 23.02 -1.68
C ARG A 140 7.85 24.37 -2.03
N ARG A 141 6.51 24.47 -1.97
CA ARG A 141 5.81 25.76 -2.13
C ARG A 141 6.10 26.74 -0.98
N LEU A 142 6.32 26.21 0.22
CA LEU A 142 6.74 27.00 1.39
C LEU A 142 8.23 27.35 1.36
N ARG A 143 8.92 27.13 0.23
CA ARG A 143 10.36 27.38 0.02
C ARG A 143 11.29 26.56 0.93
N VAL A 144 10.81 25.46 1.50
CA VAL A 144 11.65 24.52 2.27
C VAL A 144 12.71 23.90 1.34
N PRO A 145 13.97 23.73 1.77
CA PRO A 145 15.00 23.07 0.98
C PRO A 145 14.59 21.67 0.51
N VAL A 146 15.08 21.24 -0.68
CA VAL A 146 14.74 19.96 -1.31
C VAL A 146 14.94 18.78 -0.36
N TRP A 147 16.12 18.74 0.30
CA TRP A 147 16.49 17.64 1.17
C TRP A 147 15.59 17.55 2.43
N VAL A 148 15.20 18.70 3.02
CA VAL A 148 14.28 18.71 4.18
C VAL A 148 12.89 18.24 3.76
N ALA A 149 12.37 18.74 2.63
CA ALA A 149 11.06 18.33 2.11
C ALA A 149 11.03 16.84 1.73
N ALA A 150 12.12 16.33 1.15
CA ALA A 150 12.26 14.92 0.79
C ALA A 150 12.31 14.02 2.03
N VAL A 151 13.11 14.38 3.03
CA VAL A 151 13.24 13.64 4.30
C VAL A 151 11.89 13.64 5.05
N ALA A 152 11.25 14.81 5.20
CA ALA A 152 9.97 14.92 5.88
C ALA A 152 8.88 14.07 5.21
N GLY A 153 8.76 14.12 3.87
CA GLY A 153 7.83 13.28 3.13
C GLY A 153 8.14 11.79 3.24
N SER A 154 9.42 11.43 3.27
CA SER A 154 9.87 10.03 3.45
C SER A 154 9.55 9.50 4.83
N LEU A 155 9.80 10.26 5.88
CA LEU A 155 9.47 9.89 7.26
C LEU A 155 7.97 9.75 7.47
N LEU A 156 7.17 10.66 6.89
CA LEU A 156 5.72 10.57 6.93
C LEU A 156 5.21 9.29 6.26
N LEU A 157 5.73 8.94 5.06
CA LEU A 157 5.31 7.72 4.37
C LEU A 157 5.78 6.44 5.06
N LEU A 158 6.97 6.44 5.65
CA LEU A 158 7.45 5.31 6.46
C LEU A 158 6.58 5.13 7.70
N GLY A 159 6.25 6.22 8.41
CA GLY A 159 5.32 6.19 9.54
C GLY A 159 3.93 5.68 9.14
N TYR A 160 3.40 6.15 8.00
CA TYR A 160 2.15 5.66 7.45
C TYR A 160 2.23 4.17 7.06
N GLY A 161 3.33 3.73 6.48
CA GLY A 161 3.56 2.32 6.18
C GLY A 161 3.55 1.43 7.43
N CYS A 162 4.13 1.91 8.55
CA CYS A 162 4.06 1.24 9.85
C CYS A 162 2.61 1.16 10.37
N LEU A 163 1.84 2.24 10.27
CA LEU A 163 0.43 2.26 10.66
C LEU A 163 -0.41 1.30 9.82
N ALA A 164 -0.16 1.26 8.53
CA ALA A 164 -0.91 0.49 7.55
C ALA A 164 -0.46 -0.98 7.40
N GLY A 165 0.60 -1.40 8.13
CA GLY A 165 1.08 -2.78 8.16
C GLY A 165 1.93 -3.21 6.97
N PHE A 166 2.55 -2.29 6.22
CA PHE A 166 3.49 -2.58 5.11
C PHE A 166 3.03 -3.67 4.11
N GLY A 167 1.80 -3.60 3.64
CA GLY A 167 1.35 -4.49 2.56
C GLY A 167 2.27 -4.39 1.32
N VAL A 168 2.32 -5.43 0.50
CA VAL A 168 3.22 -5.53 -0.67
C VAL A 168 3.13 -4.32 -1.59
N SER A 169 1.89 -3.85 -1.90
CA SER A 169 1.67 -2.64 -2.72
C SER A 169 2.14 -1.37 -2.04
N ALA A 170 2.03 -1.29 -0.71
CA ALA A 170 2.51 -0.16 0.08
C ALA A 170 4.04 -0.12 0.11
N CYS A 171 4.70 -1.26 0.35
CA CYS A 171 6.16 -1.37 0.30
C CYS A 171 6.71 -0.90 -1.04
N ARG A 172 6.11 -1.34 -2.16
CA ARG A 172 6.52 -0.89 -3.49
C ARG A 172 6.36 0.62 -3.64
N ALA A 173 5.20 1.17 -3.30
CA ALA A 173 4.93 2.60 -3.48
C ALA A 173 5.86 3.48 -2.62
N ILE A 174 6.08 3.09 -1.36
CA ILE A 174 7.00 3.78 -0.45
C ILE A 174 8.43 3.68 -0.98
N GLY A 175 8.86 2.49 -1.39
CA GLY A 175 10.21 2.28 -1.92
C GLY A 175 10.47 3.10 -3.19
N MET A 176 9.54 3.12 -4.14
CA MET A 176 9.65 3.94 -5.34
C MET A 176 9.65 5.45 -5.01
N TYR A 177 8.87 5.87 -4.02
CA TYR A 177 8.91 7.25 -3.53
C TYR A 177 10.28 7.59 -2.94
N LEU A 178 10.85 6.71 -2.11
CA LEU A 178 12.20 6.90 -1.53
C LEU A 178 13.28 7.01 -2.62
N ILE A 179 13.24 6.14 -3.63
CA ILE A 179 14.16 6.18 -4.78
C ILE A 179 14.03 7.52 -5.51
N ARG A 180 12.79 7.99 -5.71
CA ARG A 180 12.53 9.29 -6.33
C ARG A 180 13.10 10.44 -5.50
N MET A 181 12.85 10.45 -4.20
CA MET A 181 13.36 11.51 -3.31
C MET A 181 14.89 11.49 -3.24
N LEU A 182 15.50 10.32 -3.27
CA LEU A 182 16.95 10.19 -3.36
C LEU A 182 17.48 10.78 -4.68
N GLY A 183 16.83 10.51 -5.81
CA GLY A 183 17.15 11.12 -7.09
C GLY A 183 17.06 12.65 -7.05
N GLU A 184 15.99 13.21 -6.46
CA GLU A 184 15.80 14.65 -6.29
C GLU A 184 16.93 15.29 -5.44
N ILE A 185 17.37 14.63 -4.36
CA ILE A 185 18.47 15.10 -3.51
C ILE A 185 19.81 15.04 -4.24
N LEU A 186 20.06 13.97 -5.00
CA LEU A 186 21.30 13.77 -5.77
C LEU A 186 21.32 14.55 -7.09
N GLY A 187 20.26 15.29 -7.44
CA GLY A 187 20.13 16.00 -8.70
C GLY A 187 20.10 15.08 -9.92
N ARG A 188 19.64 13.84 -9.74
CA ARG A 188 19.49 12.84 -10.82
C ARG A 188 18.04 12.77 -11.30
N THR A 189 17.87 12.47 -12.57
CA THR A 189 16.55 12.23 -13.16
C THR A 189 15.98 10.92 -12.65
N TYR A 190 14.69 10.95 -12.27
CA TYR A 190 13.97 9.74 -11.83
C TYR A 190 13.43 9.01 -13.07
N ASP A 191 13.89 7.78 -13.26
CA ASP A 191 13.38 6.87 -14.28
C ASP A 191 12.47 5.81 -13.65
N LEU A 192 11.22 5.78 -14.10
CA LEU A 192 10.20 4.91 -13.53
C LEU A 192 10.46 3.41 -13.76
N PRO A 193 10.84 2.94 -14.97
CA PRO A 193 11.20 1.55 -15.19
C PRO A 193 12.36 1.07 -14.32
N THR A 194 13.43 1.86 -14.25
CA THR A 194 14.61 1.54 -13.44
C THR A 194 14.26 1.48 -11.96
N ALA A 195 13.48 2.45 -11.44
CA ALA A 195 13.03 2.44 -10.06
C ALA A 195 12.13 1.23 -9.75
N LEU A 196 11.26 0.85 -10.69
CA LEU A 196 10.40 -0.33 -10.57
C LEU A 196 11.22 -1.62 -10.51
N GLY A 197 12.18 -1.78 -11.42
CA GLY A 197 13.09 -2.93 -11.45
C GLY A 197 13.95 -3.03 -10.19
N LEU A 198 14.54 -1.91 -9.75
CA LEU A 198 15.32 -1.85 -8.52
C LEU A 198 14.47 -2.26 -7.29
N MET A 199 13.25 -1.73 -7.20
CA MET A 199 12.37 -2.07 -6.07
C MET A 199 11.94 -3.54 -6.11
N ALA A 200 11.67 -4.10 -7.29
CA ALA A 200 11.39 -5.53 -7.46
C ALA A 200 12.58 -6.37 -6.98
N ALA A 201 13.81 -6.03 -7.41
CA ALA A 201 15.02 -6.72 -6.99
C ALA A 201 15.22 -6.67 -5.46
N VAL A 202 15.04 -5.51 -4.83
CA VAL A 202 15.15 -5.36 -3.36
C VAL A 202 14.10 -6.20 -2.62
N MET A 203 12.86 -6.23 -3.09
CA MET A 203 11.80 -7.02 -2.46
C MET A 203 12.06 -8.52 -2.58
N VAL A 204 12.46 -8.99 -3.77
CA VAL A 204 12.78 -10.40 -4.01
C VAL A 204 14.05 -10.83 -3.26
N TRP A 205 15.05 -9.93 -3.15
CA TRP A 205 16.25 -10.19 -2.35
C TRP A 205 15.92 -10.43 -0.88
N ARG A 206 15.00 -9.65 -0.33
CA ARG A 206 14.57 -9.81 1.08
C ARG A 206 13.72 -11.06 1.31
N ASN A 207 12.86 -11.38 0.35
CA ASN A 207 12.01 -12.57 0.42
C ASN A 207 11.69 -13.06 -0.99
N PRO A 208 12.39 -14.14 -1.46
CA PRO A 208 12.17 -14.70 -2.79
C PRO A 208 10.74 -15.24 -3.01
N LEU A 209 10.03 -15.58 -1.94
CA LEU A 209 8.66 -16.07 -2.01
C LEU A 209 7.66 -15.01 -2.51
N PHE A 210 8.04 -13.72 -2.54
CA PHE A 210 7.20 -12.69 -3.16
C PHE A 210 6.92 -12.95 -4.65
N LEU A 211 7.77 -13.69 -5.35
CA LEU A 211 7.50 -14.10 -6.74
C LEU A 211 6.24 -14.96 -6.89
N GLN A 212 5.82 -15.65 -5.83
CA GLN A 212 4.59 -16.46 -5.81
C GLN A 212 3.40 -15.66 -5.28
N HIS A 213 3.62 -14.46 -4.73
CA HIS A 213 2.57 -13.65 -4.15
C HIS A 213 1.79 -12.89 -5.23
N SER A 214 0.50 -13.21 -5.40
CA SER A 214 -0.37 -12.60 -6.43
C SER A 214 -0.41 -11.07 -6.35
N GLY A 215 -0.39 -10.50 -5.14
CA GLY A 215 -0.35 -9.05 -4.94
C GLY A 215 0.96 -8.40 -5.41
N PHE A 216 2.09 -9.12 -5.34
CA PHE A 216 3.35 -8.67 -5.92
C PHE A 216 3.27 -8.68 -7.44
N LEU A 217 2.92 -9.81 -8.03
CA LEU A 217 2.85 -9.98 -9.49
C LEU A 217 1.88 -8.97 -10.13
N LEU A 218 0.65 -8.87 -9.63
CA LEU A 218 -0.35 -7.94 -10.16
C LEU A 218 0.10 -6.47 -10.00
N SER A 219 0.71 -6.13 -8.86
CA SER A 219 1.14 -4.76 -8.58
C SER A 219 2.30 -4.32 -9.47
N PHE A 220 3.30 -5.17 -9.70
CA PHE A 220 4.44 -4.86 -10.58
C PHE A 220 4.05 -4.98 -12.05
N ALA A 221 3.28 -6.00 -12.44
CA ALA A 221 2.80 -6.17 -13.80
C ALA A 221 1.91 -5.01 -14.27
N SER A 222 1.03 -4.49 -13.41
CA SER A 222 0.17 -3.35 -13.75
C SER A 222 0.97 -2.09 -14.06
N VAL A 223 1.96 -1.75 -13.23
CA VAL A 223 2.81 -0.57 -13.46
C VAL A 223 3.73 -0.79 -14.66
N GLY A 224 4.35 -1.97 -14.77
CA GLY A 224 5.18 -2.34 -15.91
C GLY A 224 4.39 -2.32 -17.23
N GLY A 225 3.16 -2.83 -17.22
CA GLY A 225 2.26 -2.77 -18.36
C GLY A 225 1.91 -1.33 -18.78
N ILE A 226 1.60 -0.46 -17.81
CA ILE A 226 1.37 0.96 -18.10
C ILE A 226 2.62 1.60 -18.72
N VAL A 227 3.78 1.36 -18.17
CA VAL A 227 5.06 1.91 -18.66
C VAL A 227 5.36 1.41 -20.07
N ALA A 228 5.15 0.14 -20.36
CA ALA A 228 5.43 -0.46 -21.67
C ALA A 228 4.39 -0.08 -22.74
N VAL A 229 3.10 -0.08 -22.38
CA VAL A 229 1.99 0.07 -23.35
C VAL A 229 1.59 1.52 -23.57
N ALA A 230 1.65 2.37 -22.55
CA ALA A 230 1.23 3.76 -22.67
C ALA A 230 1.95 4.53 -23.81
N PRO A 231 3.28 4.46 -23.97
CA PRO A 231 3.95 5.16 -25.05
C PRO A 231 3.45 4.73 -26.44
N VAL A 232 3.22 3.43 -26.62
CA VAL A 232 2.77 2.86 -27.92
C VAL A 232 1.36 3.35 -28.26
N LEU A 233 0.43 3.29 -27.31
CA LEU A 233 -0.95 3.74 -27.51
C LEU A 233 -1.04 5.24 -27.81
N PHE A 234 -0.23 6.05 -27.12
CA PHE A 234 -0.24 7.50 -27.33
C PHE A 234 0.37 7.91 -28.68
N VAL A 235 1.40 7.21 -29.17
CA VAL A 235 1.96 7.45 -30.50
C VAL A 235 0.95 7.09 -31.59
N GLN A 236 0.21 5.99 -31.46
CA GLN A 236 -0.82 5.56 -32.42
C GLN A 236 -2.05 6.47 -32.39
N GLY A 237 -2.50 6.90 -31.22
CA GLY A 237 -3.64 7.83 -31.07
C GLY A 237 -3.39 9.18 -31.72
N ARG A 238 -2.14 9.66 -31.70
CA ARG A 238 -1.76 10.94 -32.33
C ARG A 238 -1.75 10.87 -33.86
N LYS A 239 -1.50 9.68 -34.45
CA LYS A 239 -1.52 9.49 -35.91
C LYS A 239 -2.96 9.34 -36.48
N LYS A 240 -3.94 9.02 -35.64
CA LYS A 240 -5.34 8.77 -36.05
C LYS A 240 -6.32 9.89 -35.73
N ALA A 241 -5.92 11.00 -35.14
CA ALA A 241 -6.82 12.13 -34.90
C ALA A 241 -7.00 12.93 -36.21
N PRO A 242 -8.19 12.86 -36.88
CA PRO A 242 -8.47 13.67 -38.01
C PRO A 242 -8.54 15.14 -37.60
N LYS A 243 -7.93 16.03 -38.39
CA LYS A 243 -7.88 17.50 -38.17
C LYS A 243 -9.26 18.19 -38.17
N ALA A 244 -10.36 17.44 -38.35
CA ALA A 244 -11.71 17.96 -38.55
C ALA A 244 -12.65 17.95 -37.33
N ALA A 245 -12.20 17.55 -36.13
CA ALA A 245 -13.08 17.47 -34.96
C ALA A 245 -12.73 18.50 -33.85
N LEU A 246 -12.32 19.69 -34.26
CA LEU A 246 -12.04 20.83 -33.37
C LEU A 246 -13.17 21.86 -33.38
N SER A 247 -14.41 21.43 -33.48
CA SER A 247 -15.54 22.29 -33.17
C SER A 247 -16.59 21.49 -32.41
N ASP A 248 -16.80 21.94 -31.22
CA ASP A 248 -18.01 21.68 -30.44
C ASP A 248 -18.21 20.30 -29.79
N SER A 249 -17.54 20.09 -28.66
CA SER A 249 -18.18 19.43 -27.51
C SER A 249 -17.38 19.59 -26.24
N GLY A 250 -17.92 20.40 -25.34
CA GLY A 250 -17.94 20.13 -23.92
C GLY A 250 -16.67 20.28 -23.09
N ARG A 251 -16.65 21.29 -22.30
CA ARG A 251 -15.65 21.68 -21.27
C ARG A 251 -15.23 20.60 -20.25
N GLU A 252 -15.88 19.46 -20.17
CA GLU A 252 -15.58 18.42 -19.17
C GLU A 252 -14.50 17.42 -19.64
N GLY A 253 -14.47 17.03 -20.90
CA GLY A 253 -13.42 16.19 -21.47
C GLY A 253 -12.03 16.82 -21.44
N ASN A 254 -11.98 18.15 -21.42
CA ASN A 254 -10.73 18.90 -21.44
C ASN A 254 -9.99 18.89 -20.09
N ARG A 255 -10.70 18.79 -18.96
CA ARG A 255 -10.09 18.73 -17.61
C ARG A 255 -9.39 17.39 -17.37
N PHE A 256 -10.01 16.29 -17.78
CA PHE A 256 -9.39 14.96 -17.66
C PHE A 256 -8.18 14.80 -18.59
N ARG A 257 -8.28 15.36 -19.79
CA ARG A 257 -7.19 15.40 -20.79
C ARG A 257 -6.01 16.23 -20.32
N ILE A 258 -6.23 17.41 -19.71
CA ILE A 258 -5.20 18.26 -19.13
C ILE A 258 -4.52 17.60 -17.93
N LEU A 259 -5.29 16.86 -17.11
CA LEU A 259 -4.73 16.12 -15.99
C LEU A 259 -3.88 14.93 -16.47
N LEU A 260 -4.35 14.23 -17.48
CA LEU A 260 -3.63 13.14 -18.13
C LEU A 260 -2.37 13.65 -18.87
N GLU A 261 -2.44 14.77 -19.57
CA GLU A 261 -1.29 15.40 -20.22
C GLU A 261 -0.25 15.92 -19.21
N LYS A 262 -0.69 16.41 -18.04
CA LYS A 262 0.24 16.80 -16.96
C LYS A 262 0.94 15.60 -16.33
N VAL A 263 0.24 14.49 -16.16
CA VAL A 263 0.83 13.24 -15.65
C VAL A 263 1.78 12.63 -16.66
N LEU A 264 1.41 12.64 -17.93
CA LEU A 264 2.21 12.10 -19.04
C LEU A 264 3.33 13.06 -19.47
N GLY A 265 3.13 14.36 -19.36
CA GLY A 265 4.18 15.35 -19.57
C GLY A 265 5.34 15.20 -18.59
N GLY A 266 5.04 14.82 -17.34
CA GLY A 266 6.05 14.45 -16.35
C GLY A 266 6.82 13.18 -16.71
N LEU A 267 6.17 12.21 -17.34
CA LEU A 267 6.81 10.98 -17.84
C LEU A 267 7.67 11.24 -19.09
N ARG A 268 7.23 12.17 -19.95
CA ARG A 268 7.93 12.50 -21.19
C ARG A 268 9.18 13.34 -20.97
N GLN A 269 9.21 14.23 -19.96
CA GLN A 269 10.43 14.94 -19.58
C GLN A 269 11.48 13.98 -19.00
N SER A 270 11.07 12.91 -18.34
CA SER A 270 11.98 11.83 -17.90
C SER A 270 12.61 11.06 -19.06
N ALA A 271 11.84 10.80 -20.12
CA ALA A 271 12.29 10.00 -21.26
C ALA A 271 13.10 10.81 -22.31
N ALA A 272 12.99 12.14 -22.31
CA ALA A 272 13.71 13.02 -23.24
C ALA A 272 15.04 13.52 -22.67
N ALA A 273 15.31 13.25 -21.39
CA ALA A 273 16.56 13.64 -20.71
C ALA A 273 17.54 12.46 -20.54
N SER A 274 17.20 11.28 -21.10
CA SER A 274 18.09 10.13 -21.28
C SER A 274 18.58 10.05 -22.70
#